data_11de7f910e5a1e0a819cbf648bd5f4c2
#
_entry.id   11de7f910e5a1e0a819cbf648bd5f4c2
#
_cell.length_a   1.000
_cell.length_b   1.000
_cell.length_c   1.000
_cell.angle_alpha   90.00
_cell.angle_beta   90.00
_cell.angle_gamma   90.00
#
_symmetry.space_group_name_H-M   'P 1'
#
loop_
_entity.id
_entity.type
_entity.pdbx_description
1 polymer ?
#
loop_
_entity_poly.entity_id
_entity_poly.type
_entity_poly.pdbx_seq_one_letter_code
_entity_poly.pdbx_strand_id
1 'polypeptide(L)'
;MSDIQTEAPSSGGVMVCVTGQRSCERLINHGAKRKKGDKKLFIVHCVQTGHNFMNTTFEADAIEYLFTCALLVNAELTILRADSVMDALVDFAVEHNVSVIVLGASPQDGADSFAVKLALRLPDVELDVVRAARDR
;
A
#
# COMPACT_ATOMS: atom_id res chain seq x y z
N MET A 1 28.18 16.13 -8.04
CA MET A 1 27.62 16.24 -7.88
C MET A 1 26.75 15.77 -7.68
N SER A 2 26.80 15.83 -7.54
CA SER A 2 25.96 15.70 -7.38
C SER A 2 25.10 15.44 -7.01
N ASP A 3 25.06 15.67 -7.00
CA ASP A 3 24.24 15.70 -6.67
C ASP A 3 23.34 15.28 -6.41
N ILE A 4 23.58 15.25 -6.53
CA ILE A 4 22.84 15.08 -6.37
C ILE A 4 22.04 14.60 -5.89
N GLN A 5 22.06 14.64 -5.76
CA GLN A 5 21.28 14.45 -5.37
C GLN A 5 20.49 14.27 -4.80
N THR A 6 20.62 14.49 -4.57
CA THR A 6 19.89 14.66 -3.98
C THR A 6 18.90 14.50 -3.96
N GLU A 7 18.55 14.57 -4.18
CA GLU A 7 17.57 14.61 -4.20
C GLU A 7 16.83 13.89 -4.06
N ALA A 8 16.92 13.79 -4.37
CA ALA A 8 16.22 12.83 -4.33
C ALA A 8 15.41 12.43 -3.26
N PRO A 9 15.68 12.72 -2.27
CA PRO A 9 14.95 12.30 -1.19
C PRO A 9 13.53 12.50 -1.38
N SER A 10 13.32 13.49 -1.86
CA SER A 10 12.04 13.77 -2.02
C SER A 10 11.43 12.94 -3.01
N SER A 11 12.12 12.04 -3.44
CA SER A 11 11.57 11.27 -4.43
C SER A 11 10.37 10.52 -3.98
N GLY A 12 10.16 10.29 -2.79
CA GLY A 12 9.10 9.55 -2.26
C GLY A 12 8.07 8.97 -3.18
N GLY A 13 7.80 7.72 -3.06
CA GLY A 13 6.79 7.07 -3.85
C GLY A 13 5.48 6.96 -3.10
N VAL A 14 4.47 6.40 -3.78
CA VAL A 14 3.18 6.11 -3.21
C VAL A 14 3.06 4.61 -3.03
N MET A 15 2.67 4.18 -1.85
CA MET A 15 2.50 2.77 -1.51
C MET A 15 1.03 2.53 -1.23
N VAL A 16 0.43 1.61 -1.98
CA VAL A 16 -0.96 1.25 -1.78
C VAL A 16 -1.00 -0.09 -1.08
N CYS A 17 -1.57 -0.13 0.11
CA CYS A 17 -1.68 -1.36 0.88
C CYS A 17 -3.04 -1.98 0.60
N VAL A 18 -3.06 -3.15 -0.03
CA VAL A 18 -4.30 -3.82 -0.35
C VAL A 18 -4.47 -5.03 0.55
N THR A 19 -5.68 -5.24 1.03
CA THR A 19 -5.94 -6.34 1.93
C THR A 19 -7.06 -7.23 1.46
N GLY A 20 -8.02 -6.68 0.74
CA GLY A 20 -9.15 -7.46 0.29
C GLY A 20 -9.41 -7.22 -1.17
N GLN A 21 -9.90 -8.27 -1.82
CA GLN A 21 -10.06 -8.23 -3.25
C GLN A 21 -11.04 -7.15 -3.70
N ARG A 22 -12.10 -6.93 -2.94
CA ARG A 22 -13.14 -6.01 -3.36
C ARG A 22 -12.69 -4.57 -3.43
N SER A 23 -11.79 -4.18 -2.55
CA SER A 23 -11.39 -2.78 -2.49
C SER A 23 -10.12 -2.49 -3.26
N CYS A 24 -9.46 -3.52 -3.81
CA CYS A 24 -8.16 -3.33 -4.44
C CYS A 24 -8.19 -2.30 -5.54
N GLU A 25 -9.11 -2.43 -6.47
CA GLU A 25 -9.12 -1.58 -7.65
C GLU A 25 -9.31 -0.12 -7.25
N ARG A 26 -10.21 0.14 -6.32
CA ARG A 26 -10.46 1.51 -5.89
C ARG A 26 -9.25 2.11 -5.20
N LEU A 27 -8.60 1.33 -4.33
CA LEU A 27 -7.41 1.80 -3.65
C LEU A 27 -6.28 2.05 -4.63
N ILE A 28 -6.09 1.15 -5.56
CA ILE A 28 -5.03 1.28 -6.56
C ILE A 28 -5.25 2.52 -7.42
N ASN A 29 -6.49 2.74 -7.85
CA ASN A 29 -6.79 3.92 -8.65
C ASN A 29 -6.58 5.20 -7.86
N HIS A 30 -6.93 5.17 -6.58
CA HIS A 30 -6.70 6.32 -5.73
C HIS A 30 -5.20 6.60 -5.60
N GLY A 31 -4.41 5.56 -5.39
CA GLY A 31 -2.96 5.71 -5.30
C GLY A 31 -2.36 6.26 -6.58
N ALA A 32 -2.88 5.79 -7.71
CA ALA A 32 -2.38 6.28 -9.00
C ALA A 32 -2.61 7.77 -9.14
N LYS A 33 -3.71 8.27 -8.61
CA LYS A 33 -3.99 9.71 -8.65
C LYS A 33 -3.08 10.49 -7.72
N ARG A 34 -2.59 9.85 -6.65
CA ARG A 34 -1.70 10.51 -5.72
C ARG A 34 -0.26 10.53 -6.22
N LYS A 35 0.06 9.64 -7.14
CA LYS A 35 1.41 9.58 -7.69
C LYS A 35 1.67 10.80 -8.55
N LYS A 36 2.83 11.40 -8.41
CA LYS A 36 3.17 12.59 -9.15
C LYS A 36 4.42 12.38 -9.97
N GLY A 37 4.34 12.71 -11.24
CA GLY A 37 5.48 12.70 -12.13
C GLY A 37 6.13 11.33 -12.19
N ASP A 38 7.43 11.31 -11.98
CA ASP A 38 8.22 10.09 -12.09
C ASP A 38 8.23 9.27 -10.85
N LYS A 39 7.51 9.67 -9.81
CA LYS A 39 7.51 8.91 -8.57
C LYS A 39 6.97 7.54 -8.81
N LYS A 40 7.42 6.60 -8.01
CA LYS A 40 7.00 5.22 -8.15
C LYS A 40 5.67 4.97 -7.44
N LEU A 41 4.93 4.02 -7.97
CA LEU A 41 3.70 3.56 -7.35
C LEU A 41 3.88 2.09 -7.02
N PHE A 42 3.75 1.76 -5.74
CA PHE A 42 3.90 0.39 -5.26
C PHE A 42 2.56 -0.12 -4.80
N ILE A 43 2.20 -1.32 -5.25
CA ILE A 43 1.03 -2.02 -4.74
C ILE A 43 1.57 -3.13 -3.85
N VAL A 44 1.23 -3.10 -2.57
CA VAL A 44 1.80 -4.02 -1.60
C VAL A 44 0.69 -4.78 -0.89
N HIS A 45 0.83 -6.07 -0.84
CA HIS A 45 -0.04 -6.93 -0.05
C HIS A 45 0.84 -7.79 0.83
N CYS A 46 0.57 -7.79 2.14
CA CYS A 46 1.32 -8.60 3.07
C CYS A 46 0.45 -9.74 3.56
N VAL A 47 0.92 -10.96 3.35
CA VAL A 47 0.23 -12.15 3.82
C VAL A 47 0.83 -12.53 5.16
N GLN A 48 0.00 -12.54 6.19
CA GLN A 48 0.47 -12.96 7.50
C GLN A 48 0.73 -14.45 7.49
N THR A 49 1.79 -14.87 8.16
CA THR A 49 2.14 -16.27 8.24
C THR A 49 0.93 -17.09 8.69
N GLY A 50 0.65 -18.14 7.94
CA GLY A 50 -0.47 -19.02 8.24
C GLY A 50 -1.77 -18.63 7.57
N HIS A 51 -1.79 -17.52 6.86
CA HIS A 51 -3.01 -17.07 6.17
C HIS A 51 -2.84 -17.21 4.67
N ASN A 52 -3.95 -17.25 3.95
CA ASN A 52 -3.94 -17.30 2.50
C ASN A 52 -3.82 -15.90 1.93
N PHE A 53 -3.28 -15.83 0.72
CA PHE A 53 -3.19 -14.58 0.00
C PHE A 53 -4.59 -13.95 -0.09
N MET A 54 -4.70 -12.72 0.35
CA MET A 54 -5.95 -11.95 0.33
C MET A 54 -7.12 -12.70 0.96
N ASN A 55 -6.81 -13.60 1.87
CA ASN A 55 -7.82 -14.37 2.61
C ASN A 55 -8.75 -15.17 1.70
N THR A 56 -8.19 -15.70 0.63
CA THR A 56 -8.97 -16.51 -0.31
C THR A 56 -8.25 -17.80 -0.58
N THR A 57 -9.03 -18.86 -0.83
CA THR A 57 -8.45 -20.13 -1.24
C THR A 57 -8.15 -20.16 -2.73
N PHE A 58 -8.58 -19.13 -3.48
CA PHE A 58 -8.30 -19.04 -4.90
C PHE A 58 -7.14 -18.09 -5.13
N GLU A 59 -5.98 -18.45 -4.56
CA GLU A 59 -4.84 -17.55 -4.55
C GLU A 59 -4.34 -17.19 -5.93
N ALA A 60 -4.31 -18.18 -6.84
CA ALA A 60 -3.79 -17.91 -8.17
C ALA A 60 -4.60 -16.84 -8.89
N ASP A 61 -5.94 -16.95 -8.78
CA ASP A 61 -6.81 -15.97 -9.42
C ASP A 61 -6.65 -14.60 -8.80
N ALA A 62 -6.51 -14.55 -7.49
CA ALA A 62 -6.37 -13.29 -6.79
C ALA A 62 -5.07 -12.60 -7.15
N ILE A 63 -3.99 -13.36 -7.27
CA ILE A 63 -2.70 -12.80 -7.65
C ILE A 63 -2.76 -12.26 -9.06
N GLU A 64 -3.37 -13.00 -9.97
CA GLU A 64 -3.49 -12.57 -11.35
C GLU A 64 -4.32 -11.29 -11.46
N TYR A 65 -5.40 -11.23 -10.71
CA TYR A 65 -6.25 -10.04 -10.70
C TYR A 65 -5.47 -8.83 -10.22
N LEU A 66 -4.75 -9.00 -9.12
CA LEU A 66 -3.98 -7.89 -8.55
C LEU A 66 -2.86 -7.45 -9.49
N PHE A 67 -2.21 -8.41 -10.11
CA PHE A 67 -1.16 -8.11 -11.07
C PHE A 67 -1.70 -7.29 -12.26
N THR A 68 -2.89 -7.68 -12.75
CA THR A 68 -3.51 -6.95 -13.83
C THR A 68 -3.83 -5.51 -13.42
N CYS A 69 -4.36 -5.34 -12.21
CA CYS A 69 -4.65 -3.99 -11.71
C CYS A 69 -3.38 -3.15 -11.64
N ALA A 70 -2.29 -3.75 -11.21
CA ALA A 70 -1.02 -3.03 -11.11
C ALA A 70 -0.51 -2.62 -12.49
N LEU A 71 -0.61 -3.53 -13.45
CA LEU A 71 -0.18 -3.23 -14.81
C LEU A 71 -0.93 -2.05 -15.40
N LEU A 72 -2.23 -1.97 -15.14
CA LEU A 72 -3.05 -0.93 -15.73
C LEU A 72 -2.66 0.46 -15.26
N VAL A 73 -2.04 0.57 -14.12
CA VAL A 73 -1.60 1.87 -13.59
C VAL A 73 -0.08 1.99 -13.55
N ASN A 74 0.61 1.06 -14.20
CA ASN A 74 2.08 1.08 -14.28
C ASN A 74 2.72 1.08 -12.90
N ALA A 75 2.23 0.21 -12.03
CA ALA A 75 2.72 0.10 -10.67
C ALA A 75 3.52 -1.18 -10.49
N GLU A 76 4.37 -1.19 -9.46
CA GLU A 76 5.11 -2.39 -9.09
C GLU A 76 4.31 -3.13 -8.03
N LEU A 77 4.12 -4.42 -8.24
CA LEU A 77 3.40 -5.24 -7.29
C LEU A 77 4.39 -6.01 -6.43
N THR A 78 4.21 -5.92 -5.12
CA THR A 78 5.04 -6.67 -4.17
C THR A 78 4.12 -7.42 -3.23
N ILE A 79 4.39 -8.70 -3.07
CA ILE A 79 3.66 -9.54 -2.12
C ILE A 79 4.63 -9.93 -1.04
N LEU A 80 4.33 -9.50 0.18
CA LEU A 80 5.17 -9.79 1.34
C LEU A 80 4.53 -10.90 2.17
N ARG A 81 5.36 -11.64 2.87
CA ARG A 81 4.87 -12.65 3.81
C ARG A 81 5.64 -12.45 5.10
N ALA A 82 4.93 -12.31 6.20
CA ALA A 82 5.58 -12.01 7.46
C ALA A 82 4.66 -12.34 8.63
N ASP A 83 5.26 -12.54 9.79
CA ASP A 83 4.49 -12.74 11.02
C ASP A 83 3.81 -11.46 11.45
N SER A 84 4.51 -10.35 11.31
CA SER A 84 3.95 -9.04 11.66
C SER A 84 3.74 -8.23 10.40
N VAL A 85 2.49 -8.05 10.03
CA VAL A 85 2.14 -7.25 8.86
C VAL A 85 2.61 -5.82 9.06
N MET A 86 2.42 -5.29 10.26
CA MET A 86 2.83 -3.91 10.56
C MET A 86 4.32 -3.71 10.31
N ASP A 87 5.15 -4.59 10.86
CA ASP A 87 6.59 -4.44 10.71
C ASP A 87 7.00 -4.55 9.25
N ALA A 88 6.38 -5.48 8.50
CA ALA A 88 6.73 -5.66 7.11
C ALA A 88 6.40 -4.41 6.28
N LEU A 89 5.26 -3.79 6.55
CA LEU A 89 4.86 -2.61 5.81
C LEU A 89 5.73 -1.41 6.18
N VAL A 90 6.08 -1.29 7.46
CA VAL A 90 6.98 -0.22 7.88
C VAL A 90 8.34 -0.36 7.21
N ASP A 91 8.88 -1.58 7.23
CA ASP A 91 10.19 -1.82 6.62
C ASP A 91 10.17 -1.51 5.13
N PHE A 92 9.10 -1.91 4.45
CA PHE A 92 8.98 -1.64 3.01
C PHE A 92 8.95 -0.14 2.75
N ALA A 93 8.16 0.58 3.53
CA ALA A 93 8.01 2.01 3.33
C ALA A 93 9.33 2.74 3.53
N VAL A 94 10.08 2.35 4.56
CA VAL A 94 11.37 2.98 4.82
C VAL A 94 12.37 2.62 3.73
N GLU A 95 12.40 1.35 3.37
CA GLU A 95 13.37 0.88 2.39
C GLU A 95 13.18 1.54 1.03
N HIS A 96 11.93 1.82 0.67
CA HIS A 96 11.62 2.39 -0.64
C HIS A 96 11.35 3.88 -0.60
N ASN A 97 11.61 4.52 0.54
CA ASN A 97 11.48 5.96 0.65
C ASN A 97 10.07 6.44 0.31
N VAL A 98 9.08 5.72 0.78
CA VAL A 98 7.69 6.03 0.49
C VAL A 98 7.29 7.31 1.21
N SER A 99 6.56 8.19 0.53
CA SER A 99 6.09 9.43 1.14
C SER A 99 4.60 9.44 1.42
N VAL A 100 3.84 8.60 0.73
CA VAL A 100 2.39 8.51 0.93
C VAL A 100 1.99 7.05 0.96
N ILE A 101 1.20 6.68 1.94
CA ILE A 101 0.65 5.33 2.02
C ILE A 101 -0.86 5.43 1.91
N VAL A 102 -1.42 4.74 0.92
CA VAL A 102 -2.87 4.68 0.71
C VAL A 102 -3.37 3.35 1.26
N LEU A 103 -4.37 3.40 2.09
CA LEU A 103 -4.97 2.19 2.63
C LEU A 103 -6.46 2.41 2.87
N GLY A 104 -7.19 1.32 2.98
CA GLY A 104 -8.62 1.39 3.16
C GLY A 104 -8.98 1.57 4.62
N ALA A 105 -10.06 2.28 4.86
CA ALA A 105 -10.56 2.44 6.22
C ALA A 105 -11.16 1.12 6.69
N SER A 106 -10.96 0.85 7.97
CA SER A 106 -11.52 -0.32 8.60
C SER A 106 -12.84 0.04 9.25
N PRO A 107 -13.79 -0.87 9.31
CA PRO A 107 -15.02 -0.60 10.04
C PRO A 107 -14.78 -0.33 11.51
N GLN A 108 -13.65 -0.75 12.04
CA GLN A 108 -13.35 -0.58 13.45
C GLN A 108 -12.28 0.46 13.66
N ASP A 109 -12.41 1.55 12.96
CA ASP A 109 -11.46 2.64 13.11
C ASP A 109 -11.57 3.24 14.49
N GLY A 110 -10.46 3.79 14.94
CA GLY A 110 -10.40 4.42 16.24
C GLY A 110 -8.95 4.53 16.64
N ALA A 111 -8.72 4.81 17.91
CA ALA A 111 -7.36 5.02 18.39
C ALA A 111 -6.48 3.80 18.21
N ASP A 112 -7.09 2.62 18.20
CA ASP A 112 -6.32 1.39 18.05
C ASP A 112 -6.31 0.87 16.62
N SER A 113 -6.78 1.65 15.68
CA SER A 113 -6.83 1.18 14.29
C SER A 113 -5.44 0.95 13.75
N PHE A 114 -5.37 0.11 12.73
CA PHE A 114 -4.12 -0.18 12.06
C PHE A 114 -3.52 1.11 11.50
N ALA A 115 -4.34 1.96 10.93
CA ALA A 115 -3.86 3.21 10.35
C ALA A 115 -3.20 4.10 11.37
N VAL A 116 -3.81 4.23 12.56
CA VAL A 116 -3.23 5.07 13.60
C VAL A 116 -1.89 4.50 14.04
N LYS A 117 -1.82 3.19 14.23
CA LYS A 117 -0.58 2.57 14.66
C LYS A 117 0.51 2.73 13.60
N LEU A 118 0.13 2.61 12.34
CA LEU A 118 1.09 2.79 11.26
C LEU A 118 1.60 4.23 11.22
N ALA A 119 0.71 5.19 11.42
CA ALA A 119 1.10 6.59 11.43
C ALA A 119 2.12 6.88 12.53
N LEU A 120 1.94 6.26 13.68
CA LEU A 120 2.88 6.46 14.79
C LEU A 120 4.26 5.90 14.46
N ARG A 121 4.31 4.84 13.66
CA ARG A 121 5.58 4.23 13.27
C ARG A 121 6.26 4.99 12.14
N LEU A 122 5.50 5.76 11.37
CA LEU A 122 6.02 6.45 10.19
C LEU A 122 5.57 7.91 10.21
N PRO A 123 6.12 8.71 11.15
CA PRO A 123 5.62 10.07 11.33
C PRO A 123 5.89 10.99 10.14
N ASP A 124 6.83 10.65 9.29
CA ASP A 124 7.15 11.49 8.14
C ASP A 124 6.42 11.07 6.88
N VAL A 125 5.56 10.07 6.97
CA VAL A 125 4.82 9.56 5.81
C VAL A 125 3.37 9.98 5.95
N GLU A 126 2.81 10.49 4.87
CA GLU A 126 1.40 10.83 4.86
C GLU A 126 0.56 9.59 4.69
N LEU A 127 -0.44 9.41 5.54
CA LEU A 127 -1.36 8.30 5.39
C LEU A 127 -2.65 8.82 4.78
N ASP A 128 -3.06 8.19 3.70
CA ASP A 128 -4.28 8.54 2.98
C ASP A 128 -5.26 7.40 3.15
N VAL A 129 -6.16 7.54 4.10
CA VAL A 129 -7.11 6.48 4.43
C VAL A 129 -8.37 6.69 3.60
N VAL A 130 -8.66 5.73 2.74
CA VAL A 130 -9.75 5.85 1.80
C VAL A 130 -10.96 5.11 2.34
N ARG A 131 -12.05 5.80 2.51
CA ARG A 131 -13.26 5.18 3.01
C ARG A 131 -13.95 4.44 1.91
N ALA A 132 -14.66 3.40 2.30
CA ALA A 132 -15.44 2.64 1.34
C ALA A 132 -16.49 3.56 0.72
N ALA A 133 -16.75 3.32 -0.57
CA ALA A 133 -17.78 4.09 -1.23
C ALA A 133 -19.11 3.81 -0.58
N ARG A 134 -19.93 4.85 -0.45
CA ARG A 134 -21.24 4.63 0.07
C ARG A 134 -22.12 4.03 -0.98
N ASP A 135 -22.91 3.10 -0.56
CA ASP A 135 -23.88 2.55 -1.47
C ASP A 135 -25.09 3.43 -1.45
N ARG A 136 -25.66 3.53 -2.54
CA ARG A 136 -26.77 4.40 -2.51
C ARG A 136 -27.86 3.79 -3.19
#